data_c98cbbc932db1f4117575ebff9018f04
#
_entry.id   c98cbbc932db1f4117575ebff9018f04
#
_cell.length_a   1.000
_cell.length_b   1.000
_cell.length_c   1.000
_cell.angle_alpha   90.00
_cell.angle_beta   90.00
_cell.angle_gamma   90.00
#
_symmetry.space_group_name_H-M   'P 1'
#
loop_
_entity.id
_entity.type
_entity.pdbx_description
1 polymer ?
#
loop_
_entity_poly.entity_id
_entity_poly.type
_entity_poly.pdbx_seq_one_letter_code
_entity_poly.pdbx_strand_id
1 'polypeptide(L)'
;MADHGTAPAATGTHEREKFVRVFFAIFRNQHSGILNVSFGKRSRTLYFLGGHPISYRSDLPEDDLGRTLSNAELIPEKQMTWIRDKLGKDENLEQAIVMSGALTAAQIAEHKRNRLHTNIGSPLQWGSGEWRFEPHTRLHNS
;
A
#
# COMPACT_ATOMS: atom_id res chain seq x y z
N MET A 1 30.55 3.84 5.49
CA MET A 1 29.66 3.13 5.03
C MET A 1 28.35 3.08 5.76
N ALA A 2 27.47 2.56 5.18
CA ALA A 2 26.16 2.65 5.72
C ALA A 2 26.06 2.05 7.11
N ASP A 3 25.16 2.55 7.88
CA ASP A 3 24.93 2.07 9.16
C ASP A 3 24.33 0.71 9.14
N HIS A 4 24.60 -0.07 10.12
CA HIS A 4 24.03 -1.37 10.22
C HIS A 4 22.68 -1.28 10.87
N GLY A 5 21.67 -1.74 10.25
CA GLY A 5 20.35 -1.78 10.83
C GLY A 5 19.52 -0.53 10.67
N THR A 6 20.08 0.54 10.15
CA THR A 6 19.34 1.76 9.91
C THR A 6 19.70 2.32 8.57
N ALA A 7 18.73 2.48 7.71
CA ALA A 7 18.97 3.10 6.42
C ALA A 7 18.95 4.61 6.56
N PRO A 8 19.81 5.34 5.89
CA PRO A 8 19.69 6.79 5.84
C PRO A 8 18.45 7.15 5.02
N ALA A 9 17.90 8.31 5.26
CA ALA A 9 16.81 8.79 4.43
C ALA A 9 17.34 8.88 2.99
N ALA A 10 16.57 8.40 2.05
CA ALA A 10 17.00 8.32 0.67
C ALA A 10 15.87 8.68 -0.27
N THR A 11 16.21 9.32 -1.37
CA THR A 11 15.26 9.69 -2.41
C THR A 11 15.88 9.38 -3.75
N GLY A 12 15.05 9.31 -4.77
CA GLY A 12 15.56 9.10 -6.12
C GLY A 12 14.44 9.11 -7.13
N THR A 13 14.83 9.09 -8.39
CA THR A 13 13.89 8.95 -9.48
C THR A 13 13.64 7.47 -9.67
N HIS A 14 12.38 7.11 -9.78
CA HIS A 14 11.99 5.72 -9.91
C HIS A 14 12.14 5.26 -11.35
N GLU A 15 13.16 4.47 -11.59
CA GLU A 15 13.29 3.72 -12.82
C GLU A 15 13.21 2.28 -12.37
N ARG A 16 12.56 1.45 -13.16
CA ARG A 16 12.26 0.08 -12.74
C ARG A 16 13.46 -0.66 -12.12
N GLU A 17 14.59 -0.68 -12.81
CA GLU A 17 15.75 -1.38 -12.31
C GLU A 17 16.30 -0.82 -11.01
N LYS A 18 16.37 0.48 -10.92
CA LYS A 18 16.88 1.14 -9.72
C LYS A 18 15.93 0.96 -8.56
N PHE A 19 14.65 1.04 -8.83
CA PHE A 19 13.65 0.86 -7.79
C PHE A 19 13.68 -0.56 -7.23
N VAL A 20 13.84 -1.54 -8.10
CA VAL A 20 13.94 -2.95 -7.67
C VAL A 20 15.11 -3.12 -6.71
N ARG A 21 16.24 -2.47 -7.00
CA ARG A 21 17.41 -2.54 -6.12
C ARG A 21 17.13 -1.95 -4.74
N VAL A 22 16.45 -0.80 -4.71
CA VAL A 22 16.09 -0.17 -3.45
C VAL A 22 15.17 -1.07 -2.65
N PHE A 23 14.17 -1.62 -3.31
CA PHE A 23 13.19 -2.49 -2.67
C PHE A 23 13.88 -3.71 -2.06
N PHE A 24 14.76 -4.36 -2.82
CA PHE A 24 15.48 -5.52 -2.33
C PHE A 24 16.51 -5.17 -1.25
N ALA A 25 17.07 -3.95 -1.29
CA ALA A 25 17.98 -3.52 -0.24
C ALA A 25 17.24 -3.38 1.08
N ILE A 26 16.02 -2.85 1.05
CA ILE A 26 15.20 -2.74 2.26
C ILE A 26 14.92 -4.12 2.81
N PHE A 27 14.53 -5.06 1.95
CA PHE A 27 14.23 -6.43 2.35
C PHE A 27 15.47 -7.13 2.92
N ARG A 28 16.57 -7.09 2.17
CA ARG A 28 17.77 -7.82 2.53
C ARG A 28 18.39 -7.34 3.83
N ASN A 29 18.37 -6.04 4.07
CA ASN A 29 18.93 -5.45 5.25
C ASN A 29 17.93 -5.30 6.38
N GLN A 30 16.73 -5.80 6.20
CA GLN A 30 15.68 -5.80 7.22
C GLN A 30 15.39 -4.40 7.78
N HIS A 31 15.37 -3.41 6.90
CA HIS A 31 15.08 -2.04 7.32
C HIS A 31 13.59 -1.87 7.63
N SER A 32 13.32 -1.04 8.62
CA SER A 32 11.96 -0.62 8.93
C SER A 32 11.84 0.86 8.56
N GLY A 33 10.71 1.24 8.03
CA GLY A 33 10.51 2.62 7.63
C GLY A 33 9.36 2.79 6.67
N ILE A 34 9.32 3.96 6.05
CA ILE A 34 8.24 4.34 5.15
C ILE A 34 8.81 4.66 3.79
N LEU A 35 8.30 3.99 2.76
CA LEU A 35 8.69 4.24 1.39
C LEU A 35 7.54 4.93 0.67
N ASN A 36 7.78 6.15 0.21
CA ASN A 36 6.81 6.91 -0.58
C ASN A 36 7.24 6.86 -2.03
N VAL A 37 6.32 6.54 -2.91
CA VAL A 37 6.57 6.54 -4.34
C VAL A 37 5.54 7.43 -5.01
N SER A 38 6.02 8.42 -5.77
CA SER A 38 5.15 9.38 -6.44
C SER A 38 5.04 9.06 -7.92
N PHE A 39 3.82 9.18 -8.44
CA PHE A 39 3.53 8.98 -9.85
C PHE A 39 2.75 10.21 -10.29
N GLY A 40 3.45 11.29 -10.57
CA GLY A 40 2.80 12.56 -10.87
C GLY A 40 2.16 13.13 -9.62
N LYS A 41 0.84 13.33 -9.65
CA LYS A 41 0.11 13.87 -8.50
C LYS A 41 -0.37 12.80 -7.53
N ARG A 42 -0.15 11.55 -7.85
CA ARG A 42 -0.61 10.44 -7.03
C ARG A 42 0.54 9.68 -6.44
N SER A 43 0.28 8.95 -5.38
CA SER A 43 1.36 8.28 -4.68
C SER A 43 0.92 6.98 -4.02
N ARG A 44 1.91 6.16 -3.72
CA ARG A 44 1.77 4.99 -2.87
C ARG A 44 2.75 5.14 -1.73
N THR A 45 2.30 4.77 -0.54
CA THR A 45 3.16 4.74 0.63
C THR A 45 3.15 3.32 1.18
N LEU A 46 4.34 2.76 1.36
CA LEU A 46 4.48 1.43 1.90
C LEU A 46 5.18 1.51 3.25
N TYR A 47 4.67 0.76 4.20
CA TYR A 47 5.22 0.69 5.56
C TYR A 47 5.94 -0.63 5.72
N PHE A 48 7.21 -0.57 6.08
CA PHE A 48 8.06 -1.75 6.24
C PHE A 48 8.42 -1.99 7.69
N LEU A 49 8.46 -3.26 8.07
CA LEU A 49 8.93 -3.65 9.38
C LEU A 49 9.87 -4.84 9.18
N GLY A 50 11.13 -4.68 9.58
CA GLY A 50 12.10 -5.75 9.42
C GLY A 50 12.32 -6.16 7.98
N GLY A 51 12.17 -5.23 7.06
CA GLY A 51 12.37 -5.50 5.64
C GLY A 51 11.14 -5.99 4.90
N HIS A 52 10.03 -6.21 5.60
CA HIS A 52 8.81 -6.70 4.98
C HIS A 52 7.72 -5.63 4.95
N PRO A 53 7.02 -5.48 3.83
CA PRO A 53 5.92 -4.55 3.76
C PRO A 53 4.76 -5.07 4.62
N ILE A 54 4.27 -4.23 5.53
CA ILE A 54 3.19 -4.62 6.44
C ILE A 54 1.89 -3.91 6.16
N SER A 55 1.92 -2.77 5.51
CA SER A 55 0.72 -2.05 5.13
C SER A 55 1.05 -1.05 4.05
N TYR A 56 0.01 -0.45 3.49
CA TYR A 56 0.18 0.55 2.45
C TYR A 56 -0.96 1.55 2.47
N ARG A 57 -0.70 2.67 1.82
CA ARG A 57 -1.70 3.70 1.60
C ARG A 57 -1.50 4.17 0.16
N SER A 58 -2.57 4.44 -0.55
CA SER A 58 -2.46 4.81 -1.96
C SER A 58 -3.66 5.66 -2.38
N ASP A 59 -3.43 6.64 -3.23
CA ASP A 59 -4.52 7.37 -3.85
C ASP A 59 -4.57 7.07 -5.35
N LEU A 60 -3.88 6.04 -5.79
CA LEU A 60 -3.96 5.60 -7.18
C LEU A 60 -5.32 4.95 -7.43
N PRO A 61 -5.97 5.26 -8.56
CA PRO A 61 -7.28 4.69 -8.86
C PRO A 61 -7.29 3.16 -8.87
N GLU A 62 -6.23 2.54 -9.35
CA GLU A 62 -6.14 1.09 -9.40
C GLU A 62 -6.05 0.46 -8.02
N ASP A 63 -5.75 1.23 -6.98
CA ASP A 63 -5.66 0.74 -5.62
C ASP A 63 -6.90 1.07 -4.80
N ASP A 64 -7.90 1.70 -5.42
CA ASP A 64 -9.15 2.02 -4.74
C ASP A 64 -9.79 0.76 -4.17
N LEU A 65 -10.11 0.78 -2.89
CA LEU A 65 -10.61 -0.41 -2.22
C LEU A 65 -11.87 -0.98 -2.85
N GLY A 66 -12.86 -0.14 -3.14
CA GLY A 66 -14.09 -0.60 -3.75
C GLY A 66 -13.85 -1.26 -5.09
N ARG A 67 -12.97 -0.67 -5.89
CA ARG A 67 -12.63 -1.19 -7.19
C ARG A 67 -11.91 -2.53 -7.10
N THR A 68 -10.93 -2.64 -6.19
CA THR A 68 -10.18 -3.88 -6.05
C THR A 68 -11.04 -5.00 -5.49
N LEU A 69 -11.95 -4.70 -4.59
CA LEU A 69 -12.86 -5.70 -4.05
C LEU A 69 -13.84 -6.21 -5.12
N SER A 70 -14.34 -5.31 -5.96
CA SER A 70 -15.22 -5.71 -7.06
C SER A 70 -14.47 -6.53 -8.11
N ASN A 71 -13.25 -6.13 -8.44
CA ASN A 71 -12.44 -6.85 -9.42
C ASN A 71 -12.07 -8.25 -8.91
N ALA A 72 -11.92 -8.41 -7.61
CA ALA A 72 -11.64 -9.72 -7.02
C ALA A 72 -12.92 -10.53 -6.80
N GLU A 73 -14.06 -9.97 -7.22
CA GLU A 73 -15.36 -10.64 -7.08
C GLU A 73 -15.73 -10.94 -5.64
N LEU A 74 -15.21 -10.17 -4.70
CA LEU A 74 -15.56 -10.32 -3.28
C LEU A 74 -16.86 -9.60 -2.95
N ILE A 75 -17.18 -8.53 -3.70
CA ILE A 75 -18.45 -7.81 -3.58
C ILE A 75 -18.94 -7.54 -5.00
N PRO A 76 -20.19 -7.89 -5.31
CA PRO A 76 -20.75 -7.57 -6.61
C PRO A 76 -20.70 -6.07 -6.87
N GLU A 77 -20.44 -5.69 -8.11
CA GLU A 77 -20.33 -4.29 -8.48
C GLU A 77 -21.57 -3.48 -8.11
N LYS A 78 -22.74 -4.04 -8.30
CA LYS A 78 -24.00 -3.37 -7.96
C LYS A 78 -24.10 -3.09 -6.48
N GLN A 79 -23.65 -4.04 -5.66
CA GLN A 79 -23.68 -3.87 -4.22
C GLN A 79 -22.67 -2.81 -3.79
N MET A 80 -21.50 -2.80 -4.41
CA MET A 80 -20.48 -1.79 -4.11
C MET A 80 -21.01 -0.39 -4.46
N THR A 81 -21.66 -0.25 -5.61
CA THR A 81 -22.25 1.03 -6.01
C THR A 81 -23.28 1.48 -4.98
N TRP A 82 -24.13 0.55 -4.53
CA TRP A 82 -25.14 0.87 -3.54
C TRP A 82 -24.51 1.34 -2.23
N ILE A 83 -23.45 0.66 -1.78
CA ILE A 83 -22.74 1.03 -0.56
C ILE A 83 -22.15 2.43 -0.70
N ARG A 84 -21.52 2.72 -1.82
CA ARG A 84 -20.92 4.03 -2.05
C ARG A 84 -21.97 5.14 -2.08
N ASP A 85 -23.12 4.87 -2.69
CA ASP A 85 -24.19 5.87 -2.78
C ASP A 85 -24.77 6.19 -1.38
N LYS A 86 -24.67 5.27 -0.45
CA LYS A 86 -25.16 5.48 0.91
C LYS A 86 -24.09 6.07 1.83
N LEU A 87 -22.86 6.16 1.33
CA LEU A 87 -21.76 6.62 2.15
C LEU A 87 -21.88 8.11 2.42
N GLY A 88 -21.81 8.48 3.70
CA GLY A 88 -21.80 9.87 4.08
C GLY A 88 -20.43 10.50 3.84
N LYS A 89 -20.41 11.83 3.94
CA LYS A 89 -19.23 12.59 3.62
C LYS A 89 -18.02 12.25 4.47
N ASP A 90 -18.25 11.99 5.74
CA ASP A 90 -17.18 11.66 6.67
C ASP A 90 -17.09 10.18 6.97
N GLU A 91 -17.82 9.36 6.25
CA GLU A 91 -17.82 7.94 6.51
C GLU A 91 -16.73 7.26 5.73
N ASN A 92 -16.21 6.19 6.32
CA ASN A 92 -15.15 5.40 5.73
C ASN A 92 -15.77 4.24 4.95
N LEU A 93 -15.33 4.03 3.72
CA LEU A 93 -15.87 2.97 2.87
C LEU A 93 -15.70 1.59 3.52
N GLU A 94 -14.56 1.34 4.14
CA GLU A 94 -14.31 0.05 4.80
C GLU A 94 -15.33 -0.21 5.89
N GLN A 95 -15.61 0.78 6.73
CA GLN A 95 -16.61 0.65 7.76
C GLN A 95 -18.01 0.43 7.17
N ALA A 96 -18.32 1.14 6.08
CA ALA A 96 -19.62 0.98 5.44
C ALA A 96 -19.80 -0.44 4.90
N ILE A 97 -18.75 -1.02 4.34
CA ILE A 97 -18.79 -2.40 3.85
C ILE A 97 -19.04 -3.36 4.99
N VAL A 98 -18.35 -3.20 6.10
CA VAL A 98 -18.51 -4.07 7.26
C VAL A 98 -19.92 -3.93 7.83
N MET A 99 -20.39 -2.70 7.97
CA MET A 99 -21.72 -2.46 8.53
C MET A 99 -22.84 -2.97 7.63
N SER A 100 -22.61 -3.02 6.33
CA SER A 100 -23.60 -3.55 5.41
C SER A 100 -23.67 -5.09 5.45
N GLY A 101 -22.69 -5.71 6.08
CA GLY A 101 -22.63 -7.17 6.13
C GLY A 101 -22.03 -7.82 4.89
N ALA A 102 -21.53 -7.02 3.95
CA ALA A 102 -20.97 -7.57 2.71
C ALA A 102 -19.68 -8.36 2.97
N LEU A 103 -18.82 -7.82 3.81
CA LEU A 103 -17.57 -8.48 4.21
C LEU A 103 -17.27 -8.15 5.66
N THR A 104 -16.50 -9.01 6.30
CA THR A 104 -16.03 -8.73 7.66
C THR A 104 -14.75 -7.91 7.58
N ALA A 105 -14.38 -7.30 8.69
CA ALA A 105 -13.14 -6.56 8.78
C ALA A 105 -11.93 -7.46 8.48
N ALA A 106 -12.00 -8.72 8.93
CA ALA A 106 -10.93 -9.69 8.69
C ALA A 106 -10.76 -10.01 7.20
N GLN A 107 -11.88 -10.12 6.49
CA GLN A 107 -11.85 -10.37 5.05
C GLN A 107 -11.24 -9.21 4.28
N ILE A 108 -11.57 -7.98 4.67
CA ILE A 108 -10.97 -6.80 4.04
C ILE A 108 -9.48 -6.75 4.34
N ALA A 109 -9.06 -7.03 5.57
CA ALA A 109 -7.66 -7.04 5.94
C ALA A 109 -6.88 -8.08 5.13
N GLU A 110 -7.47 -9.26 4.92
CA GLU A 110 -6.84 -10.29 4.12
C GLU A 110 -6.69 -9.86 2.66
N HIS A 111 -7.72 -9.22 2.11
CA HIS A 111 -7.67 -8.71 0.74
C HIS A 111 -6.54 -7.69 0.58
N LYS A 112 -6.43 -6.77 1.53
CA LYS A 112 -5.35 -5.76 1.50
C LYS A 112 -3.98 -6.42 1.60
N ARG A 113 -3.85 -7.43 2.44
CA ARG A 113 -2.59 -8.16 2.61
C ARG A 113 -2.22 -8.88 1.31
N ASN A 114 -3.20 -9.48 0.65
CA ASN A 114 -2.94 -10.15 -0.62
C ASN A 114 -2.49 -9.16 -1.69
N ARG A 115 -3.11 -7.99 -1.76
CA ARG A 115 -2.69 -6.98 -2.71
C ARG A 115 -1.28 -6.47 -2.41
N LEU A 116 -0.95 -6.36 -1.14
CA LEU A 116 0.38 -5.93 -0.73
C LEU A 116 1.45 -6.89 -1.23
N HIS A 117 1.17 -8.19 -1.19
CA HIS A 117 2.14 -9.19 -1.61
C HIS A 117 2.15 -9.43 -3.12
N THR A 118 1.03 -9.29 -3.80
CA THR A 118 0.94 -9.66 -5.20
C THR A 118 1.01 -8.49 -6.17
N ASN A 119 0.50 -7.33 -5.78
CA ASN A 119 0.45 -6.17 -6.69
C ASN A 119 1.27 -5.00 -6.20
N ILE A 120 0.94 -4.49 -5.03
CA ILE A 120 1.54 -3.27 -4.53
C ILE A 120 3.00 -3.46 -4.16
N GLY A 121 3.32 -4.61 -3.60
CA GLY A 121 4.69 -4.92 -3.20
C GLY A 121 5.59 -5.37 -4.34
N SER A 122 5.09 -5.38 -5.57
CA SER A 122 5.89 -5.81 -6.70
C SER A 122 6.39 -4.60 -7.49
N PRO A 123 7.66 -4.23 -7.35
CA PRO A 123 8.19 -3.07 -8.06
C PRO A 123 8.17 -3.25 -9.59
N LEU A 124 8.09 -4.49 -10.06
CA LEU A 124 8.06 -4.76 -11.48
C LEU A 124 6.78 -4.29 -12.14
N GLN A 125 5.73 -4.05 -11.35
CA GLN A 125 4.46 -3.59 -11.88
C GLN A 125 4.39 -2.05 -11.91
N TRP A 126 5.38 -1.38 -11.39
CA TRP A 126 5.33 0.06 -11.26
C TRP A 126 5.93 0.74 -12.48
N GLY A 127 5.36 1.88 -12.88
CA GLY A 127 5.93 2.71 -13.92
C GLY A 127 7.03 3.58 -13.36
N SER A 128 7.39 4.65 -14.05
CA SER A 128 8.41 5.55 -13.56
C SER A 128 7.82 6.56 -12.59
N GLY A 129 8.63 7.01 -11.65
CA GLY A 129 8.20 7.96 -10.65
C GLY A 129 9.37 8.37 -9.77
N GLU A 130 9.06 8.98 -8.64
CA GLU A 130 10.06 9.37 -7.67
C GLU A 130 9.81 8.60 -6.38
N TRP A 131 10.85 8.32 -5.65
CA TRP A 131 10.71 7.59 -4.40
C TRP A 131 11.50 8.25 -3.28
N ARG A 132 11.03 8.01 -2.06
CA ARG A 132 11.70 8.50 -0.85
C ARG A 132 11.50 7.47 0.25
N PHE A 133 12.58 7.05 0.87
CA PHE A 133 12.53 6.12 1.97
C PHE A 133 12.99 6.81 3.25
N GLU A 134 12.15 6.73 4.30
CA GLU A 134 12.47 7.28 5.60
C GLU A 134 12.57 6.13 6.60
N PRO A 135 13.77 5.86 7.13
CA PRO A 135 13.93 4.78 8.08
C PRO A 135 13.38 5.16 9.46
N HIS A 136 12.86 4.18 10.15
CA HIS A 136 12.39 4.36 11.52
C HIS A 136 12.91 3.21 12.36
N THR A 137 13.32 3.51 13.59
CA THR A 137 13.80 2.48 14.48
C THR A 137 12.65 1.58 14.90
N ARG A 138 11.43 2.10 14.87
CA ARG A 138 10.23 1.30 15.07
C ARG A 138 9.04 2.02 14.48
N LEU A 139 8.14 1.24 13.93
CA LEU A 139 6.90 1.76 13.43
C LEU A 139 5.88 1.58 14.52
N HIS A 140 5.32 2.66 15.00
CA HIS A 140 4.27 2.55 15.95
C HIS A 140 3.04 2.28 15.23
N ASN A 141 2.14 1.68 15.81
CA ASN A 141 0.88 1.59 15.35
C ASN A 141 0.32 2.75 15.17
N SER A 142 0.95 3.54 15.08
CA SER A 142 0.36 4.73 14.71
C SER A 142 -0.58 4.65 13.79
#